data_583c7de112b8616ba182635e2521653d
#
_entry.id   583c7de112b8616ba182635e2521653d
#
_cell.length_a   1.000
_cell.length_b   1.000
_cell.length_c   1.000
_cell.angle_alpha   90.00
_cell.angle_beta   90.00
_cell.angle_gamma   90.00
#
_symmetry.space_group_name_H-M   'P 1'
#
loop_
_entity.id
_entity.type
_entity.pdbx_description
1 polymer ?
#
loop_
_entity_poly.entity_id
_entity_poly.type
_entity_poly.pdbx_seq_one_letter_code
_entity_poly.pdbx_strand_id
1 'polypeptide(L)'
;SSLEATGKPAAGEGQPASGNVRVNLRDLAMTVNQRKGAFDLLFGDSSFKVGELSVRDQGTGTPFVVTNLSMTGSLSQQGPQQVAGEVSVKADKVTVDRQSGTGGMKLALRNLDGATIAQLQQWQQTMASKPDDPQALDELLRLVKTLLRGKPEFVLDTQATLTQGEWQGKLTLNFQDFGDVNLLLNPAGLLGALEKGLAEVTASKALVETLFADAIKEQLQARIQDQGQQAGEQALQSMATQQATQQLQGLTSAGFIRLEGGLYKSTARFEGGKLFVNGQEIPLAPAAGQEDDGATEDEMPLEPDGGAEEEETPQK
;
A
#
# COMPACT_ATOMS: atom_id res chain seq x y z
N SER A 1 -15.87 -6.73 29.00
CA SER A 1 -14.97 -7.88 29.13
C SER A 1 -13.53 -7.44 28.87
N SER A 2 -12.60 -7.99 29.63
CA SER A 2 -11.15 -7.75 29.43
C SER A 2 -10.45 -9.07 29.10
N LEU A 3 -9.52 -9.03 28.18
CA LEU A 3 -8.65 -10.14 27.83
C LEU A 3 -7.20 -9.67 27.99
N GLU A 4 -6.40 -10.45 28.73
CA GLU A 4 -4.96 -10.23 28.85
C GLU A 4 -4.24 -11.43 28.24
N ALA A 5 -3.32 -11.19 27.33
CA ALA A 5 -2.47 -12.22 26.75
C ALA A 5 -1.00 -11.81 26.87
N THR A 6 -0.15 -12.76 27.25
CA THR A 6 1.30 -12.59 27.27
C THR A 6 1.92 -13.64 26.37
N GLY A 7 2.84 -13.24 25.50
CA GLY A 7 3.51 -14.14 24.58
C GLY A 7 4.95 -13.71 24.34
N LYS A 8 5.81 -14.68 24.00
CA LYS A 8 7.11 -14.38 23.40
C LYS A 8 6.90 -14.26 21.89
N PRO A 9 7.40 -13.20 21.22
CA PRO A 9 7.43 -13.20 19.76
C PRO A 9 8.24 -14.40 19.28
N ALA A 10 7.77 -15.02 18.19
CA ALA A 10 8.55 -16.09 17.54
C ALA A 10 9.87 -15.48 17.06
N ALA A 11 10.98 -15.99 17.57
CA ALA A 11 12.31 -15.58 17.13
C ALA A 11 12.53 -16.10 15.71
N GLY A 12 12.65 -15.18 14.74
CA GLY A 12 13.28 -15.49 13.45
C GLY A 12 14.76 -15.78 13.66
N GLU A 13 15.30 -16.72 12.89
CA GLU A 13 16.73 -17.08 12.99
C GLU A 13 17.60 -15.82 12.82
N GLY A 14 18.31 -15.44 13.88
CA GLY A 14 19.30 -14.35 13.88
C GLY A 14 18.94 -13.10 14.67
N GLN A 15 17.72 -12.98 15.26
CA GLN A 15 17.41 -11.87 16.17
C GLN A 15 17.53 -12.30 17.65
N PRO A 16 18.14 -11.47 18.53
CA PRO A 16 18.11 -11.74 19.95
C PRO A 16 16.65 -11.78 20.42
N ALA A 17 16.30 -12.80 21.21
CA ALA A 17 14.96 -12.98 21.76
C ALA A 17 14.57 -11.72 22.54
N SER A 18 13.85 -10.81 21.91
CA SER A 18 13.30 -9.61 22.54
C SER A 18 12.20 -10.01 23.50
N GLY A 19 12.08 -9.24 24.55
CA GLY A 19 11.36 -9.51 25.77
C GLY A 19 9.89 -9.95 25.62
N ASN A 20 9.27 -10.27 26.74
CA ASN A 20 7.85 -10.62 26.81
C ASN A 20 6.97 -9.46 26.35
N VAL A 21 6.12 -9.69 25.37
CA VAL A 21 5.09 -8.72 24.94
C VAL A 21 3.83 -8.95 25.77
N ARG A 22 3.32 -7.90 26.39
CA ARG A 22 2.02 -7.91 27.09
C ARG A 22 0.99 -7.15 26.26
N VAL A 23 -0.11 -7.84 25.95
CA VAL A 23 -1.27 -7.26 25.26
C VAL A 23 -2.46 -7.24 26.21
N ASN A 24 -3.06 -6.06 26.39
CA ASN A 24 -4.30 -5.91 27.15
C ASN A 24 -5.38 -5.38 26.22
N LEU A 25 -6.56 -6.00 26.29
CA LEU A 25 -7.77 -5.60 25.59
C LEU A 25 -8.87 -5.36 26.61
N ARG A 26 -9.56 -4.22 26.53
CA ARG A 26 -10.67 -3.87 27.43
C ARG A 26 -11.89 -3.41 26.65
N ASP A 27 -13.05 -3.60 27.23
CA ASP A 27 -14.34 -3.09 26.76
C ASP A 27 -14.64 -3.51 25.31
N LEU A 28 -14.58 -4.82 25.09
CA LEU A 28 -14.92 -5.43 23.81
C LEU A 28 -16.44 -5.47 23.61
N ALA A 29 -16.90 -4.93 22.50
CA ALA A 29 -18.28 -5.00 22.06
C ALA A 29 -18.37 -5.37 20.59
N MET A 30 -19.32 -6.24 20.26
CA MET A 30 -19.63 -6.62 18.89
C MET A 30 -21.14 -6.50 18.66
N THR A 31 -21.53 -5.92 17.54
CA THR A 31 -22.91 -5.83 17.10
C THR A 31 -23.00 -6.33 15.67
N VAL A 32 -23.97 -7.18 15.39
CA VAL A 32 -24.24 -7.72 14.06
C VAL A 32 -25.73 -7.54 13.78
N ASN A 33 -26.03 -6.82 12.70
CA ASN A 33 -27.38 -6.59 12.20
C ASN A 33 -27.40 -6.95 10.73
N GLN A 34 -27.50 -8.24 10.45
CA GLN A 34 -27.42 -8.77 9.09
C GLN A 34 -28.61 -9.66 8.80
N ARG A 35 -29.02 -9.69 7.56
CA ARG A 35 -30.08 -10.57 7.04
C ARG A 35 -29.61 -11.27 5.78
N LYS A 36 -30.00 -12.51 5.62
CA LYS A 36 -29.78 -13.27 4.38
C LYS A 36 -30.57 -12.65 3.23
N GLY A 37 -29.91 -12.48 2.11
CA GLY A 37 -30.50 -11.89 0.90
C GLY A 37 -30.06 -12.64 -0.38
N ALA A 38 -29.92 -11.91 -1.48
CA ALA A 38 -29.51 -12.47 -2.77
C ALA A 38 -28.14 -13.16 -2.67
N PHE A 39 -27.90 -14.18 -3.50
CA PHE A 39 -26.66 -14.97 -3.57
C PHE A 39 -26.28 -15.67 -2.26
N ASP A 40 -27.22 -15.86 -1.35
CA ASP A 40 -26.99 -16.39 0.00
C ASP A 40 -26.06 -15.50 0.88
N LEU A 41 -25.82 -14.25 0.46
CA LEU A 41 -25.01 -13.29 1.19
C LEU A 41 -25.75 -12.69 2.38
N LEU A 42 -25.00 -12.30 3.40
CA LEU A 42 -25.51 -11.59 4.57
C LEU A 42 -25.38 -10.08 4.34
N PHE A 43 -26.50 -9.40 4.12
CA PHE A 43 -26.57 -7.96 3.95
C PHE A 43 -26.89 -7.27 5.26
N GLY A 44 -26.28 -6.10 5.47
CA GLY A 44 -26.47 -5.28 6.66
C GLY A 44 -25.13 -4.85 7.25
N ASP A 45 -25.12 -4.54 8.53
CA ASP A 45 -24.00 -3.93 9.22
C ASP A 45 -23.45 -4.82 10.32
N SER A 46 -22.15 -4.73 10.54
CA SER A 46 -21.46 -5.27 11.69
C SER A 46 -20.55 -4.22 12.30
N SER A 47 -20.39 -4.24 13.60
CA SER A 47 -19.41 -3.38 14.27
C SER A 47 -18.67 -4.14 15.36
N PHE A 48 -17.38 -3.83 15.48
CA PHE A 48 -16.51 -4.30 16.53
C PHE A 48 -15.86 -3.08 17.20
N LYS A 49 -15.90 -3.02 18.52
CA LYS A 49 -15.35 -1.92 19.30
C LYS A 49 -14.44 -2.46 20.39
N VAL A 50 -13.34 -1.75 20.59
CA VAL A 50 -12.37 -1.99 21.66
C VAL A 50 -12.19 -0.66 22.40
N GLY A 51 -12.53 -0.59 23.67
CA GLY A 51 -12.36 0.61 24.47
C GLY A 51 -10.88 0.96 24.65
N GLU A 52 -10.06 -0.05 24.97
CA GLU A 52 -8.61 0.12 25.05
C GLU A 52 -7.88 -1.14 24.54
N LEU A 53 -6.92 -0.94 23.64
CA LEU A 53 -5.88 -1.90 23.28
C LEU A 53 -4.54 -1.32 23.73
N SER A 54 -3.82 -2.02 24.60
CA SER A 54 -2.47 -1.64 24.97
C SER A 54 -1.48 -2.78 24.73
N VAL A 55 -0.37 -2.47 24.09
CA VAL A 55 0.74 -3.38 23.83
C VAL A 55 1.99 -2.79 24.47
N ARG A 56 2.66 -3.57 25.31
CA ARG A 56 3.93 -3.20 25.94
C ARG A 56 4.96 -4.27 25.67
N ASP A 57 6.06 -3.86 25.07
CA ASP A 57 7.28 -4.66 25.04
C ASP A 57 8.08 -4.38 26.31
N GLN A 58 8.38 -5.43 27.08
CA GLN A 58 9.15 -5.30 28.32
C GLN A 58 10.63 -4.99 28.05
N GLY A 59 11.11 -5.22 26.82
CA GLY A 59 12.49 -4.93 26.41
C GLY A 59 12.72 -3.46 26.08
N THR A 60 11.81 -2.83 25.33
CA THR A 60 11.92 -1.43 24.90
C THR A 60 11.17 -0.46 25.82
N GLY A 61 10.21 -0.97 26.61
CA GLY A 61 9.41 -0.17 27.53
C GLY A 61 8.40 0.77 26.87
N THR A 62 8.42 0.92 25.55
CA THR A 62 7.56 1.85 24.80
C THR A 62 6.13 1.30 24.70
N PRO A 63 5.14 1.97 25.27
CA PRO A 63 3.76 1.53 25.18
C PRO A 63 3.16 1.97 23.84
N PHE A 64 2.47 1.03 23.17
CA PHE A 64 1.51 1.33 22.13
C PHE A 64 0.11 1.24 22.71
N VAL A 65 -0.67 2.30 22.64
CA VAL A 65 -2.03 2.36 23.21
C VAL A 65 -2.98 2.91 22.17
N VAL A 66 -4.09 2.19 21.94
CA VAL A 66 -5.21 2.64 21.12
C VAL A 66 -6.45 2.72 22.00
N THR A 67 -7.13 3.86 21.97
CA THR A 67 -8.35 4.11 22.72
C THR A 67 -9.53 4.25 21.76
N ASN A 68 -10.65 3.62 22.10
CA ASN A 68 -11.90 3.64 21.34
C ASN A 68 -11.68 3.25 19.86
N LEU A 69 -11.01 2.11 19.65
CA LEU A 69 -10.93 1.52 18.32
C LEU A 69 -12.30 1.02 17.91
N SER A 70 -12.81 1.49 16.80
CA SER A 70 -14.05 1.01 16.19
C SER A 70 -13.80 0.53 14.76
N MET A 71 -14.29 -0.64 14.45
CA MET A 71 -14.33 -1.22 13.12
C MET A 71 -15.79 -1.44 12.75
N THR A 72 -16.21 -0.97 11.59
CA THR A 72 -17.54 -1.22 11.05
C THR A 72 -17.41 -1.82 9.67
N GLY A 73 -18.25 -2.79 9.36
CA GLY A 73 -18.36 -3.40 8.05
C GLY A 73 -19.80 -3.42 7.60
N SER A 74 -20.07 -3.18 6.34
CA SER A 74 -21.39 -3.31 5.75
C SER A 74 -21.32 -3.98 4.40
N LEU A 75 -22.38 -4.71 4.06
CA LEU A 75 -22.64 -5.23 2.72
C LEU A 75 -24.06 -4.82 2.31
N SER A 76 -24.19 -4.19 1.17
CA SER A 76 -25.46 -3.71 0.62
C SER A 76 -25.66 -4.17 -0.82
N GLN A 77 -26.91 -4.36 -1.22
CA GLN A 77 -27.27 -4.65 -2.60
C GLN A 77 -27.45 -3.34 -3.34
N GLN A 78 -26.76 -3.18 -4.49
CA GLN A 78 -26.85 -1.99 -5.34
C GLN A 78 -27.75 -2.19 -6.56
N GLY A 79 -27.99 -3.44 -6.95
CA GLY A 79 -28.79 -3.82 -8.10
C GLY A 79 -29.13 -5.31 -8.09
N PRO A 80 -29.74 -5.84 -9.17
CA PRO A 80 -30.11 -7.25 -9.22
C PRO A 80 -28.93 -8.22 -9.09
N GLN A 81 -27.75 -7.83 -9.59
CA GLN A 81 -26.55 -8.64 -9.60
C GLN A 81 -25.37 -7.97 -8.88
N GLN A 82 -25.50 -6.74 -8.45
CA GLN A 82 -24.41 -5.96 -7.90
C GLN A 82 -24.54 -5.73 -6.39
N VAL A 83 -23.41 -5.79 -5.71
CA VAL A 83 -23.29 -5.50 -4.28
C VAL A 83 -22.20 -4.48 -4.03
N ALA A 84 -22.26 -3.83 -2.88
CA ALA A 84 -21.20 -2.95 -2.37
C ALA A 84 -20.84 -3.35 -0.95
N GLY A 85 -19.53 -3.39 -0.69
CA GLY A 85 -18.95 -3.57 0.63
C GLY A 85 -18.26 -2.31 1.12
N GLU A 86 -18.37 -2.03 2.40
CA GLU A 86 -17.67 -0.93 3.05
C GLU A 86 -17.08 -1.40 4.38
N VAL A 87 -15.84 -1.01 4.64
CA VAL A 87 -15.17 -1.21 5.94
C VAL A 87 -14.64 0.14 6.41
N SER A 88 -14.89 0.48 7.66
CA SER A 88 -14.32 1.68 8.29
C SER A 88 -13.62 1.29 9.59
N VAL A 89 -12.46 1.85 9.80
CA VAL A 89 -11.67 1.73 11.02
C VAL A 89 -11.41 3.13 11.56
N LYS A 90 -11.69 3.36 12.84
CA LYS A 90 -11.42 4.64 13.51
C LYS A 90 -10.85 4.38 14.89
N ALA A 91 -9.91 5.23 15.28
CA ALA A 91 -9.38 5.29 16.64
C ALA A 91 -9.48 6.74 17.15
N ASP A 92 -10.08 6.93 18.32
CA ASP A 92 -10.19 8.26 18.93
C ASP A 92 -8.82 8.73 19.46
N LYS A 93 -7.96 7.78 19.81
CA LYS A 93 -6.59 8.10 20.20
C LYS A 93 -5.67 6.90 19.92
N VAL A 94 -4.55 7.19 19.29
CA VAL A 94 -3.41 6.28 19.15
C VAL A 94 -2.22 6.96 19.79
N THR A 95 -1.53 6.26 20.68
CA THR A 95 -0.32 6.75 21.35
C THR A 95 0.80 5.77 21.09
N VAL A 96 1.91 6.27 20.54
CA VAL A 96 3.14 5.54 20.32
C VAL A 96 4.27 6.39 20.88
N ASP A 97 4.92 5.89 21.93
CA ASP A 97 5.93 6.65 22.66
C ASP A 97 5.39 8.01 23.14
N ARG A 98 5.95 9.11 22.66
CA ARG A 98 5.55 10.49 23.02
C ARG A 98 4.58 11.12 22.02
N GLN A 99 4.27 10.42 20.94
CA GLN A 99 3.36 10.90 19.90
C GLN A 99 1.96 10.40 20.15
N SER A 100 0.99 11.25 19.95
CA SER A 100 -0.42 10.83 19.98
C SER A 100 -1.21 11.53 18.90
N GLY A 101 -2.28 10.86 18.49
CA GLY A 101 -3.18 11.39 17.46
C GLY A 101 -4.47 10.61 17.38
N THR A 102 -5.33 11.06 16.49
CA THR A 102 -6.56 10.37 16.09
C THR A 102 -6.41 9.90 14.64
N GLY A 103 -7.13 8.90 14.23
CA GLY A 103 -7.08 8.48 12.85
C GLY A 103 -8.25 7.61 12.43
N GLY A 104 -8.45 7.55 11.13
CA GLY A 104 -9.46 6.70 10.53
C GLY A 104 -9.19 6.40 9.07
N MET A 105 -9.71 5.26 8.64
CA MET A 105 -9.68 4.78 7.28
C MET A 105 -11.04 4.23 6.91
N LYS A 106 -11.49 4.52 5.71
CA LYS A 106 -12.70 3.97 5.12
C LYS A 106 -12.36 3.40 3.75
N LEU A 107 -12.68 2.14 3.57
CA LEU A 107 -12.53 1.42 2.31
C LEU A 107 -13.93 1.05 1.81
N ALA A 108 -14.25 1.42 0.58
CA ALA A 108 -15.46 0.99 -0.10
C ALA A 108 -15.14 0.31 -1.43
N LEU A 109 -15.83 -0.78 -1.69
CA LEU A 109 -15.81 -1.51 -2.96
C LEU A 109 -17.24 -1.51 -3.50
N ARG A 110 -17.43 -1.01 -4.72
CA ARG A 110 -18.75 -0.90 -5.35
C ARG A 110 -18.78 -1.65 -6.68
N ASN A 111 -19.98 -1.87 -7.20
CA ASN A 111 -20.19 -2.57 -8.48
C ASN A 111 -19.62 -4.00 -8.51
N LEU A 112 -19.59 -4.66 -7.35
CA LEU A 112 -19.10 -6.03 -7.25
C LEU A 112 -20.17 -7.01 -7.73
N ASP A 113 -19.77 -8.03 -8.49
CA ASP A 113 -20.67 -9.14 -8.86
C ASP A 113 -21.01 -9.97 -7.61
N GLY A 114 -22.29 -10.02 -7.27
CA GLY A 114 -22.75 -10.67 -6.04
C GLY A 114 -22.54 -12.19 -6.04
N ALA A 115 -22.64 -12.85 -7.19
CA ALA A 115 -22.39 -14.27 -7.30
C ALA A 115 -20.89 -14.59 -7.09
N THR A 116 -20.01 -13.77 -7.62
CA THR A 116 -18.56 -13.91 -7.40
C THR A 116 -18.17 -13.64 -5.95
N ILE A 117 -18.81 -12.68 -5.26
CA ILE A 117 -18.59 -12.46 -3.81
C ILE A 117 -19.01 -13.70 -3.01
N ALA A 118 -20.14 -14.32 -3.34
CA ALA A 118 -20.56 -15.58 -2.70
C ALA A 118 -19.54 -16.71 -2.91
N GLN A 119 -19.00 -16.84 -4.12
CA GLN A 119 -17.93 -17.81 -4.41
C GLN A 119 -16.66 -17.53 -3.63
N LEU A 120 -16.27 -16.25 -3.46
CA LEU A 120 -15.13 -15.87 -2.61
C LEU A 120 -15.34 -16.25 -1.14
N GLN A 121 -16.55 -16.09 -0.61
CA GLN A 121 -16.86 -16.55 0.75
C GLN A 121 -16.75 -18.08 0.88
N GLN A 122 -17.24 -18.84 -0.10
CA GLN A 122 -17.08 -20.29 -0.12
C GLN A 122 -15.62 -20.72 -0.23
N TRP A 123 -14.85 -20.03 -1.08
CA TRP A 123 -13.41 -20.25 -1.22
C TRP A 123 -12.68 -20.03 0.11
N GLN A 124 -12.97 -18.94 0.84
CA GLN A 124 -12.40 -18.67 2.17
C GLN A 124 -12.71 -19.79 3.18
N GLN A 125 -13.94 -20.32 3.18
CA GLN A 125 -14.31 -21.44 4.04
C GLN A 125 -13.56 -22.74 3.67
N THR A 126 -13.38 -22.99 2.38
CA THR A 126 -12.60 -24.14 1.89
C THR A 126 -11.14 -24.02 2.30
N MET A 127 -10.54 -22.85 2.14
CA MET A 127 -9.16 -22.60 2.54
C MET A 127 -8.93 -22.71 4.06
N ALA A 128 -9.89 -22.28 4.88
CA ALA A 128 -9.83 -22.49 6.31
C ALA A 128 -9.80 -23.98 6.71
N SER A 129 -10.38 -24.87 5.89
CA SER A 129 -10.41 -26.30 6.10
C SER A 129 -9.28 -27.07 5.37
N LYS A 130 -8.72 -26.52 4.30
CA LYS A 130 -7.68 -27.13 3.44
C LYS A 130 -6.65 -26.08 3.02
N PRO A 131 -5.77 -25.64 3.92
CA PRO A 131 -4.84 -24.52 3.65
C PRO A 131 -3.80 -24.83 2.55
N ASP A 132 -3.51 -26.11 2.29
CA ASP A 132 -2.46 -26.53 1.35
C ASP A 132 -3.04 -26.98 -0.02
N ASP A 133 -4.25 -26.55 -0.38
CA ASP A 133 -4.84 -26.89 -1.69
C ASP A 133 -4.07 -26.18 -2.82
N PRO A 134 -3.39 -26.95 -3.72
CA PRO A 134 -2.58 -26.36 -4.78
C PRO A 134 -3.40 -25.60 -5.83
N GLN A 135 -4.70 -25.86 -5.93
CA GLN A 135 -5.60 -25.18 -6.88
C GLN A 135 -6.22 -23.89 -6.30
N ALA A 136 -6.01 -23.64 -5.02
CA ALA A 136 -6.63 -22.50 -4.33
C ALA A 136 -6.21 -21.15 -4.90
N LEU A 137 -4.96 -21.03 -5.31
CA LEU A 137 -4.45 -19.79 -5.89
C LEU A 137 -5.06 -19.52 -7.28
N ASP A 138 -5.14 -20.54 -8.11
CA ASP A 138 -5.74 -20.42 -9.44
C ASP A 138 -7.23 -20.06 -9.36
N GLU A 139 -7.95 -20.67 -8.41
CA GLU A 139 -9.36 -20.36 -8.16
C GLU A 139 -9.52 -18.90 -7.66
N LEU A 140 -8.68 -18.44 -6.73
CA LEU A 140 -8.70 -17.05 -6.27
C LEU A 140 -8.48 -16.07 -7.42
N LEU A 141 -7.49 -16.35 -8.28
CA LEU A 141 -7.19 -15.50 -9.43
C LEU A 141 -8.36 -15.46 -10.42
N ARG A 142 -9.00 -16.58 -10.66
CA ARG A 142 -10.20 -16.65 -11.50
C ARG A 142 -11.34 -15.79 -10.92
N LEU A 143 -11.56 -15.86 -9.60
CA LEU A 143 -12.58 -15.08 -8.91
C LEU A 143 -12.27 -13.58 -8.95
N VAL A 144 -11.02 -13.18 -8.66
CA VAL A 144 -10.57 -11.78 -8.75
C VAL A 144 -10.75 -11.24 -10.17
N LYS A 145 -10.36 -12.02 -11.19
CA LYS A 145 -10.56 -11.66 -12.59
C LYS A 145 -12.03 -11.44 -12.93
N THR A 146 -12.91 -12.32 -12.43
CA THR A 146 -14.36 -12.19 -12.64
C THR A 146 -14.91 -10.92 -11.97
N LEU A 147 -14.44 -10.58 -10.75
CA LEU A 147 -14.80 -9.33 -10.07
C LEU A 147 -14.38 -8.09 -10.88
N LEU A 148 -13.17 -8.09 -11.41
CA LEU A 148 -12.65 -6.96 -12.17
C LEU A 148 -13.41 -6.75 -13.50
N ARG A 149 -13.93 -7.79 -14.12
CA ARG A 149 -14.84 -7.69 -15.28
C ARG A 149 -16.14 -6.93 -14.96
N GLY A 150 -16.57 -6.94 -13.71
CA GLY A 150 -17.72 -6.18 -13.24
C GLY A 150 -17.51 -4.67 -13.21
N LYS A 151 -16.33 -4.16 -13.57
CA LYS A 151 -15.94 -2.75 -13.49
C LYS A 151 -16.10 -2.19 -12.08
N PRO A 152 -15.44 -2.78 -11.10
CA PRO A 152 -15.57 -2.34 -9.72
C PRO A 152 -14.98 -0.93 -9.54
N GLU A 153 -15.55 -0.23 -8.56
CA GLU A 153 -15.00 1.01 -8.04
C GLU A 153 -14.40 0.74 -6.66
N PHE A 154 -13.15 1.14 -6.47
CA PHE A 154 -12.44 1.12 -5.20
C PHE A 154 -12.32 2.55 -4.68
N VAL A 155 -12.73 2.79 -3.44
CA VAL A 155 -12.60 4.10 -2.77
C VAL A 155 -11.92 3.89 -1.43
N LEU A 156 -10.84 4.62 -1.21
CA LEU A 156 -10.12 4.66 0.07
C LEU A 156 -10.07 6.11 0.54
N ASP A 157 -10.63 6.37 1.72
CA ASP A 157 -10.51 7.63 2.44
C ASP A 157 -9.67 7.40 3.69
N THR A 158 -8.68 8.25 3.94
CA THR A 158 -7.82 8.21 5.12
C THR A 158 -7.75 9.57 5.76
N GLN A 159 -7.72 9.61 7.10
CA GLN A 159 -7.52 10.84 7.84
C GLN A 159 -6.76 10.58 9.14
N ALA A 160 -5.92 11.52 9.53
CA ALA A 160 -5.24 11.48 10.81
C ALA A 160 -5.01 12.92 11.32
N THR A 161 -5.08 13.08 12.65
CA THR A 161 -4.66 14.30 13.33
C THR A 161 -3.62 13.89 14.35
N LEU A 162 -2.39 14.32 14.14
CA LEU A 162 -1.23 14.02 14.97
C LEU A 162 -0.78 15.31 15.68
N THR A 163 0.13 15.20 16.63
CA THR A 163 0.70 16.37 17.34
C THR A 163 1.34 17.37 16.36
N GLN A 164 1.91 16.89 15.26
CA GLN A 164 2.60 17.69 14.24
C GLN A 164 1.66 18.27 13.18
N GLY A 165 0.40 17.84 13.12
CA GLY A 165 -0.57 18.34 12.14
C GLY A 165 -1.54 17.27 11.63
N GLU A 166 -2.17 17.57 10.52
CA GLU A 166 -3.25 16.78 9.94
C GLU A 166 -2.84 16.14 8.62
N TRP A 167 -3.44 15.00 8.36
CA TRP A 167 -3.36 14.24 7.10
C TRP A 167 -4.75 13.92 6.60
N GLN A 168 -4.97 14.07 5.31
CA GLN A 168 -6.13 13.59 4.59
C GLN A 168 -5.69 12.99 3.26
N GLY A 169 -6.18 11.80 2.94
CA GLY A 169 -5.92 11.13 1.67
C GLY A 169 -7.19 10.50 1.13
N LYS A 170 -7.41 10.65 -0.17
CA LYS A 170 -8.50 10.01 -0.89
C LYS A 170 -7.97 9.35 -2.14
N LEU A 171 -8.35 8.11 -2.39
CA LEU A 171 -8.05 7.37 -3.60
C LEU A 171 -9.35 6.79 -4.15
N THR A 172 -9.62 7.05 -5.42
CA THR A 172 -10.72 6.43 -6.17
C THR A 172 -10.14 5.78 -7.41
N LEU A 173 -10.40 4.48 -7.60
CA LEU A 173 -9.97 3.71 -8.75
C LEU A 173 -11.19 3.06 -9.40
N ASN A 174 -11.38 3.32 -10.68
CA ASN A 174 -12.41 2.68 -11.50
C ASN A 174 -11.74 1.73 -12.47
N PHE A 175 -12.15 0.49 -12.46
CA PHE A 175 -11.58 -0.55 -13.30
C PHE A 175 -12.45 -0.79 -14.54
N GLN A 176 -11.81 -1.22 -15.63
CA GLN A 176 -12.44 -1.70 -16.84
C GLN A 176 -12.15 -3.20 -17.03
N ASP A 177 -12.88 -3.84 -17.95
CA ASP A 177 -12.56 -5.21 -18.33
C ASP A 177 -11.19 -5.23 -19.06
N PHE A 178 -10.26 -5.99 -18.53
CA PHE A 178 -8.88 -6.08 -19.05
C PHE A 178 -8.60 -7.43 -19.75
N GLY A 179 -9.66 -8.21 -20.04
CA GLY A 179 -9.54 -9.47 -20.78
C GLY A 179 -8.75 -10.56 -20.02
N ASP A 180 -7.83 -11.24 -20.70
CA ASP A 180 -7.16 -12.44 -20.20
C ASP A 180 -5.72 -12.19 -19.67
N VAL A 181 -5.42 -10.98 -19.18
CA VAL A 181 -4.11 -10.66 -18.60
C VAL A 181 -3.86 -11.50 -17.33
N ASN A 182 -2.70 -12.13 -17.27
CA ASN A 182 -2.26 -12.84 -16.07
C ASN A 182 -1.62 -11.86 -15.08
N LEU A 183 -2.39 -11.47 -14.05
CA LEU A 183 -1.99 -10.47 -13.06
C LEU A 183 -0.79 -10.91 -12.21
N LEU A 184 -0.56 -12.21 -12.04
CA LEU A 184 0.59 -12.71 -11.28
C LEU A 184 1.91 -12.57 -12.05
N LEU A 185 1.85 -12.83 -13.37
CA LEU A 185 3.03 -12.73 -14.22
C LEU A 185 3.29 -11.28 -14.68
N ASN A 186 2.26 -10.47 -14.70
CA ASN A 186 2.34 -9.06 -15.12
C ASN A 186 1.55 -8.14 -14.19
N PRO A 187 2.13 -7.71 -13.04
CA PRO A 187 1.51 -6.74 -12.14
C PRO A 187 1.19 -5.41 -12.82
N ALA A 188 1.96 -5.03 -13.87
CA ALA A 188 1.68 -3.86 -14.69
C ALA A 188 0.37 -3.98 -15.48
N GLY A 189 -0.14 -5.18 -15.68
CA GLY A 189 -1.47 -5.43 -16.25
C GLY A 189 -2.61 -4.80 -15.44
N LEU A 190 -2.42 -4.57 -14.13
CA LEU A 190 -3.38 -3.81 -13.31
C LEU A 190 -3.55 -2.37 -13.77
N LEU A 191 -2.47 -1.73 -14.26
CA LEU A 191 -2.57 -0.39 -14.84
C LEU A 191 -3.38 -0.39 -16.13
N GLY A 192 -3.27 -1.45 -16.93
CA GLY A 192 -4.12 -1.63 -18.13
C GLY A 192 -5.60 -1.88 -17.79
N ALA A 193 -5.89 -2.44 -16.63
CA ALA A 193 -7.25 -2.61 -16.10
C ALA A 193 -7.83 -1.32 -15.51
N LEU A 194 -7.01 -0.30 -15.24
CA LEU A 194 -7.46 0.95 -14.67
C LEU A 194 -8.05 1.86 -15.76
N GLU A 195 -9.35 2.13 -15.68
CA GLU A 195 -10.04 3.08 -16.56
C GLU A 195 -9.76 4.51 -16.12
N LYS A 196 -9.97 4.77 -14.81
CA LYS A 196 -9.75 6.08 -14.19
C LYS A 196 -9.21 5.91 -12.77
N GLY A 197 -8.33 6.81 -12.40
CA GLY A 197 -7.81 6.93 -11.04
C GLY A 197 -7.76 8.38 -10.60
N LEU A 198 -8.13 8.64 -9.35
CA LEU A 198 -7.95 9.93 -8.70
C LEU A 198 -7.38 9.70 -7.31
N ALA A 199 -6.23 10.30 -7.03
CA ALA A 199 -5.64 10.35 -5.71
C ALA A 199 -5.46 11.80 -5.29
N GLU A 200 -5.94 12.14 -4.10
CA GLU A 200 -5.82 13.46 -3.49
C GLU A 200 -5.20 13.32 -2.12
N VAL A 201 -4.18 14.09 -1.84
CA VAL A 201 -3.49 14.10 -0.56
C VAL A 201 -3.33 15.54 -0.08
N THR A 202 -3.66 15.76 1.18
CA THR A 202 -3.41 17.03 1.88
C THR A 202 -2.80 16.72 3.23
N ALA A 203 -1.71 17.40 3.57
CA ALA A 203 -1.04 17.22 4.85
C ALA A 203 -0.43 18.53 5.35
N SER A 204 -0.43 18.74 6.67
CA SER A 204 0.22 19.88 7.30
C SER A 204 1.72 19.87 7.01
N LYS A 205 2.28 21.05 6.72
CA LYS A 205 3.70 21.22 6.43
C LYS A 205 4.58 20.60 7.52
N ALA A 206 4.32 20.92 8.78
CA ALA A 206 5.11 20.43 9.90
C ALA A 206 5.06 18.90 10.02
N LEU A 207 3.90 18.28 9.76
CA LEU A 207 3.76 16.82 9.76
C LEU A 207 4.64 16.17 8.68
N VAL A 208 4.55 16.67 7.44
CA VAL A 208 5.32 16.11 6.32
C VAL A 208 6.82 16.28 6.55
N GLU A 209 7.26 17.47 6.95
CA GLU A 209 8.67 17.75 7.21
C GLU A 209 9.23 16.85 8.34
N THR A 210 8.45 16.62 9.40
CA THR A 210 8.84 15.73 10.50
C THR A 210 8.96 14.28 10.02
N LEU A 211 7.94 13.75 9.33
CA LEU A 211 7.95 12.37 8.86
C LEU A 211 9.08 12.10 7.85
N PHE A 212 9.34 13.05 6.94
CA PHE A 212 10.47 12.95 6.01
C PHE A 212 11.81 12.97 6.74
N ALA A 213 11.98 13.87 7.71
CA ALA A 213 13.21 13.93 8.49
C ALA A 213 13.44 12.65 9.31
N ASP A 214 12.40 12.10 9.94
CA ASP A 214 12.50 10.88 10.72
C ASP A 214 12.87 9.67 9.82
N ALA A 215 12.23 9.52 8.65
CA ALA A 215 12.56 8.46 7.70
C ALA A 215 14.01 8.57 7.17
N ILE A 216 14.48 9.78 6.87
CA ILE A 216 15.86 10.00 6.45
C ILE A 216 16.84 9.73 7.59
N LYS A 217 16.49 10.12 8.82
CA LYS A 217 17.32 9.83 10.00
C LYS A 217 17.51 8.33 10.19
N GLU A 218 16.46 7.53 10.09
CA GLU A 218 16.54 6.07 10.16
C GLU A 218 17.45 5.49 9.08
N GLN A 219 17.34 5.96 7.82
CA GLN A 219 18.21 5.54 6.74
C GLN A 219 19.69 5.92 6.98
N LEU A 220 19.94 7.13 7.50
CA LEU A 220 21.29 7.55 7.84
C LEU A 220 21.87 6.74 8.98
N GLN A 221 21.08 6.45 10.01
CA GLN A 221 21.50 5.59 11.13
C GLN A 221 21.89 4.18 10.66
N ALA A 222 21.06 3.55 9.81
CA ALA A 222 21.35 2.24 9.27
C ALA A 222 22.69 2.24 8.49
N ARG A 223 22.90 3.20 7.60
CA ARG A 223 24.14 3.32 6.81
C ARG A 223 25.39 3.53 7.68
N ILE A 224 25.28 4.35 8.73
CA ILE A 224 26.39 4.65 9.62
C ILE A 224 26.75 3.44 10.48
N GLN A 225 25.73 2.69 10.94
CA GLN A 225 25.94 1.42 11.67
C GLN A 225 26.61 0.38 10.79
N ASP A 226 26.21 0.22 9.54
CA ASP A 226 26.84 -0.70 8.57
C ASP A 226 28.31 -0.36 8.31
N GLN A 227 28.69 0.91 8.42
CA GLN A 227 30.08 1.39 8.28
C GLN A 227 30.87 1.31 9.59
N GLY A 228 30.28 0.80 10.69
CA GLY A 228 30.94 0.73 11.99
C GLY A 228 31.23 2.09 12.64
N GLN A 229 30.57 3.16 12.16
CA GLN A 229 30.72 4.51 12.65
C GLN A 229 29.63 4.86 13.65
N GLN A 230 29.87 5.83 14.51
CA GLN A 230 28.90 6.42 15.41
C GLN A 230 28.77 7.92 15.09
N ALA A 231 27.57 8.37 14.80
CA ALA A 231 27.29 9.81 14.69
C ALA A 231 26.44 10.28 15.88
N GLY A 232 26.71 11.48 16.36
CA GLY A 232 25.90 12.08 17.42
C GLY A 232 24.46 12.33 16.95
N GLU A 233 23.49 12.08 17.83
CA GLU A 233 22.06 12.16 17.50
C GLU A 233 21.65 13.54 16.96
N GLN A 234 22.20 14.63 17.51
CA GLN A 234 21.94 15.99 17.04
C GLN A 234 22.45 16.25 15.62
N ALA A 235 23.62 15.70 15.28
CA ALA A 235 24.18 15.82 13.93
C ALA A 235 23.31 15.06 12.92
N LEU A 236 22.90 13.84 13.26
CA LEU A 236 21.98 13.05 12.43
C LEU A 236 20.65 13.75 12.20
N GLN A 237 20.04 14.32 13.25
CA GLN A 237 18.78 15.06 13.15
C GLN A 237 18.93 16.29 12.26
N SER A 238 20.03 17.03 12.39
CA SER A 238 20.32 18.20 11.57
C SER A 238 20.48 17.86 10.09
N MET A 239 21.26 16.81 9.79
CA MET A 239 21.45 16.32 8.43
C MET A 239 20.14 15.81 7.81
N ALA A 240 19.37 15.04 8.56
CA ALA A 240 18.09 14.52 8.13
C ALA A 240 17.09 15.64 7.81
N THR A 241 16.99 16.66 8.67
CA THR A 241 16.13 17.82 8.45
C THR A 241 16.54 18.61 7.21
N GLN A 242 17.84 18.83 7.01
CA GLN A 242 18.34 19.53 5.83
C GLN A 242 18.02 18.74 4.55
N GLN A 243 18.28 17.45 4.56
CA GLN A 243 18.01 16.59 3.39
C GLN A 243 16.50 16.48 3.11
N ALA A 244 15.67 16.38 4.14
CA ALA A 244 14.20 16.40 4.01
C ALA A 244 13.73 17.70 3.35
N THR A 245 14.23 18.83 3.79
CA THR A 245 13.90 20.14 3.22
C THR A 245 14.30 20.24 1.75
N GLN A 246 15.50 19.78 1.38
CA GLN A 246 15.95 19.75 -0.01
C GLN A 246 15.09 18.84 -0.90
N GLN A 247 14.74 17.64 -0.43
CA GLN A 247 13.88 16.74 -1.18
C GLN A 247 12.48 17.32 -1.39
N LEU A 248 11.87 17.90 -0.34
CA LEU A 248 10.56 18.53 -0.43
C LEU A 248 10.56 19.76 -1.34
N GLN A 249 11.62 20.56 -1.34
CA GLN A 249 11.81 21.65 -2.29
C GLN A 249 11.94 21.12 -3.72
N GLY A 250 12.69 20.03 -3.94
CA GLY A 250 12.77 19.36 -5.22
C GLY A 250 11.42 18.90 -5.74
N LEU A 251 10.63 18.21 -4.90
CA LEU A 251 9.29 17.76 -5.25
C LEU A 251 8.32 18.93 -5.56
N THR A 252 8.46 20.04 -4.83
CA THR A 252 7.66 21.25 -5.06
C THR A 252 8.06 21.91 -6.38
N SER A 253 9.35 22.04 -6.65
CA SER A 253 9.86 22.62 -7.89
C SER A 253 9.52 21.78 -9.12
N ALA A 254 9.50 20.45 -8.97
CA ALA A 254 9.06 19.52 -10.01
C ALA A 254 7.54 19.47 -10.18
N GLY A 255 6.76 20.17 -9.35
CA GLY A 255 5.30 20.21 -9.44
C GLY A 255 4.58 18.99 -8.88
N PHE A 256 5.28 18.04 -8.25
CA PHE A 256 4.67 16.86 -7.64
C PHE A 256 3.85 17.17 -6.40
N ILE A 257 4.25 18.17 -5.63
CA ILE A 257 3.52 18.69 -4.49
C ILE A 257 3.41 20.21 -4.56
N ARG A 258 2.37 20.80 -3.95
CA ARG A 258 2.18 22.25 -3.84
C ARG A 258 2.07 22.61 -2.37
N LEU A 259 2.72 23.70 -1.97
CA LEU A 259 2.59 24.25 -0.62
C LEU A 259 1.61 25.44 -0.66
N GLU A 260 0.43 25.26 -0.09
CA GLU A 260 -0.63 26.27 -0.06
C GLU A 260 -1.20 26.40 1.36
N GLY A 261 -1.16 27.59 1.92
CA GLY A 261 -1.73 27.85 3.26
C GLY A 261 -1.13 27.01 4.39
N GLY A 262 0.15 26.62 4.29
CA GLY A 262 0.81 25.76 5.29
C GLY A 262 0.49 24.27 5.14
N LEU A 263 -0.15 23.88 4.04
CA LEU A 263 -0.47 22.50 3.69
C LEU A 263 0.28 22.08 2.40
N TYR A 264 0.89 20.92 2.42
CA TYR A 264 1.30 20.23 1.21
C TYR A 264 0.09 19.53 0.61
N LYS A 265 -0.11 19.74 -0.70
CA LYS A 265 -1.20 19.14 -1.47
C LYS A 265 -0.64 18.46 -2.71
N SER A 266 -1.22 17.34 -3.07
CA SER A 266 -0.96 16.66 -4.34
C SER A 266 -2.23 16.03 -4.86
N THR A 267 -2.43 16.10 -6.18
CA THR A 267 -3.51 15.41 -6.88
C THR A 267 -2.90 14.63 -8.02
N ALA A 268 -3.13 13.33 -8.04
CA ALA A 268 -2.76 12.47 -9.16
C ALA A 268 -4.02 11.96 -9.85
N ARG A 269 -4.08 12.09 -11.16
CA ARG A 269 -5.19 11.61 -12.00
C ARG A 269 -4.66 10.70 -13.09
N PHE A 270 -5.24 9.52 -13.18
CA PHE A 270 -5.02 8.58 -14.29
C PHE A 270 -6.27 8.54 -15.15
N GLU A 271 -6.12 8.77 -16.44
CA GLU A 271 -7.20 8.73 -17.42
C GLU A 271 -6.64 8.52 -18.82
N GLY A 272 -7.28 7.64 -19.62
CA GLY A 272 -6.85 7.36 -20.99
C GLY A 272 -5.41 6.83 -21.10
N GLY A 273 -4.95 6.03 -20.14
CA GLY A 273 -3.57 5.48 -20.11
C GLY A 273 -2.49 6.50 -19.70
N LYS A 274 -2.86 7.70 -19.28
CA LYS A 274 -1.95 8.78 -18.92
C LYS A 274 -2.07 9.13 -17.46
N LEU A 275 -0.93 9.41 -16.82
CA LEU A 275 -0.85 9.89 -15.45
C LEU A 275 -0.61 11.41 -15.45
N PHE A 276 -1.41 12.13 -14.68
CA PHE A 276 -1.24 13.55 -14.44
C PHE A 276 -1.04 13.79 -12.95
N VAL A 277 0.00 14.53 -12.58
CA VAL A 277 0.22 14.97 -11.19
C VAL A 277 0.11 16.50 -11.16
N ASN A 278 -0.82 16.99 -10.36
CA ASN A 278 -1.15 18.43 -10.28
C ASN A 278 -1.43 19.08 -11.65
N GLY A 279 -1.96 18.29 -12.58
CA GLY A 279 -2.27 18.73 -13.95
C GLY A 279 -1.12 18.58 -14.95
N GLN A 280 0.07 18.20 -14.53
CA GLN A 280 1.23 17.92 -15.40
C GLN A 280 1.23 16.43 -15.77
N GLU A 281 1.35 16.14 -17.08
CA GLU A 281 1.48 14.76 -17.57
C GLU A 281 2.85 14.19 -17.18
N ILE A 282 2.83 13.01 -16.55
CA ILE A 282 4.02 12.27 -16.15
C ILE A 282 4.15 11.06 -17.09
N PRO A 283 5.27 10.93 -17.84
CA PRO A 283 5.48 9.77 -18.67
C PRO A 283 5.50 8.50 -17.83
N LEU A 284 4.64 7.54 -18.15
CA LEU A 284 4.75 6.20 -17.61
C LEU A 284 5.82 5.46 -18.39
N ALA A 285 6.79 4.86 -17.71
CA ALA A 285 7.73 3.97 -18.36
C ALA A 285 6.93 2.85 -19.07
N PRO A 286 7.26 2.50 -20.32
CA PRO A 286 6.60 1.39 -20.99
C PRO A 286 6.72 0.15 -20.10
N ALA A 287 5.61 -0.57 -19.93
CA ALA A 287 5.61 -1.82 -19.19
C ALA A 287 6.66 -2.73 -19.83
N ALA A 288 7.64 -3.17 -19.06
CA ALA A 288 8.68 -4.08 -19.55
C ALA A 288 8.00 -5.33 -20.12
N GLY A 289 7.96 -5.45 -21.47
CA GLY A 289 7.26 -6.53 -22.16
C GLY A 289 6.66 -6.16 -23.52
N GLN A 290 6.66 -4.90 -23.94
CA GLN A 290 6.53 -4.57 -25.34
C GLN A 290 7.93 -4.57 -25.94
N GLU A 291 8.38 -5.74 -26.37
CA GLU A 291 9.46 -5.84 -27.35
C GLU A 291 8.96 -5.08 -28.58
N ASP A 292 9.64 -3.99 -28.88
CA ASP A 292 9.45 -3.24 -30.12
C ASP A 292 9.96 -4.13 -31.27
N ASP A 293 9.05 -4.91 -31.88
CA ASP A 293 9.31 -5.71 -33.08
C ASP A 293 9.58 -4.82 -34.32
N GLY A 294 10.15 -3.65 -34.12
CA GLY A 294 10.42 -2.63 -35.12
C GLY A 294 11.89 -2.27 -35.33
N ALA A 295 12.85 -3.04 -34.81
CA ALA A 295 14.26 -2.84 -35.25
C ALA A 295 14.44 -3.46 -36.61
N THR A 296 14.26 -2.67 -37.64
CA THR A 296 14.81 -2.90 -39.01
C THR A 296 16.27 -3.30 -38.86
N GLU A 297 16.60 -4.51 -39.32
CA GLU A 297 17.96 -4.94 -39.59
C GLU A 297 18.55 -3.96 -40.61
N ASP A 298 19.26 -2.95 -40.13
CA ASP A 298 20.19 -2.20 -40.95
C ASP A 298 21.32 -3.17 -41.30
N GLU A 299 21.29 -3.63 -42.56
CA GLU A 299 22.35 -4.36 -43.21
C GLU A 299 23.70 -3.63 -42.99
N MET A 300 24.58 -4.20 -42.16
CA MET A 300 25.95 -3.83 -42.13
C MET A 300 26.61 -4.14 -43.50
N PRO A 301 27.23 -3.18 -44.17
CA PRO A 301 27.98 -3.46 -45.39
C PRO A 301 29.13 -4.39 -45.05
N LEU A 302 29.21 -5.53 -45.75
CA LEU A 302 30.34 -6.42 -45.76
C LEU A 302 31.53 -5.65 -46.32
N GLU A 303 32.54 -5.36 -45.51
CA GLU A 303 33.87 -4.95 -46.00
C GLU A 303 34.52 -6.12 -46.76
N PRO A 304 35.14 -5.85 -47.91
CA PRO A 304 35.77 -6.90 -48.70
C PRO A 304 37.10 -7.32 -48.08
N ASP A 305 37.22 -8.62 -48.02
CA ASP A 305 38.39 -9.42 -47.75
C ASP A 305 39.62 -8.90 -48.50
N GLY A 306 40.62 -8.40 -47.79
CA GLY A 306 41.92 -7.97 -48.31
C GLY A 306 43.02 -8.90 -47.85
N GLY A 307 43.43 -9.72 -48.80
CA GLY A 307 44.35 -10.83 -48.81
C GLY A 307 45.64 -10.72 -48.02
N ALA A 308 46.07 -11.88 -47.70
CA ALA A 308 47.32 -12.31 -47.13
C ALA A 308 48.58 -11.81 -47.90
N GLU A 309 49.63 -11.47 -47.17
CA GLU A 309 51.01 -11.75 -47.55
C GLU A 309 51.80 -12.24 -46.37
N GLU A 310 52.26 -13.47 -46.52
CA GLU A 310 53.28 -14.13 -45.71
C GLU A 310 54.61 -13.42 -45.91
N GLU A 311 55.33 -13.12 -44.88
CA GLU A 311 56.81 -12.91 -45.00
C GLU A 311 57.50 -13.66 -43.83
N GLU A 312 58.40 -14.53 -44.33
CA GLU A 312 59.23 -15.46 -43.57
C GLU A 312 60.27 -14.77 -42.69
N THR A 313 60.55 -15.42 -41.62
CA THR A 313 61.76 -15.28 -40.80
C THR A 313 63.08 -15.49 -41.61
N PRO A 314 64.28 -14.98 -41.13
CA PRO A 314 65.15 -15.94 -40.53
C PRO A 314 65.92 -15.50 -39.28
N GLN A 315 66.27 -16.55 -38.53
CA GLN A 315 67.17 -16.64 -37.38
C GLN A 315 68.49 -15.85 -37.52
N LYS A 316 68.92 -15.29 -36.39
CA LYS A 316 70.22 -15.54 -35.77
C LYS A 316 70.21 -15.25 -34.30
#